data_a6f5eafc0bbac7da0c0fc9833c1abcea
#
_entry.id   a6f5eafc0bbac7da0c0fc9833c1abcea
#
_cell.length_a   1.000
_cell.length_b   1.000
_cell.length_c   1.000
_cell.angle_alpha   90.00
_cell.angle_beta   90.00
_cell.angle_gamma   90.00
#
_symmetry.space_group_name_H-M   'P 1'
#
loop_
_entity.id
_entity.type
_entity.pdbx_description
1 polymer ?
#
loop_
_entity_poly.entity_id
_entity_poly.type
_entity_poly.pdbx_seq_one_letter_code
_entity_poly.pdbx_strand_id
1 'polypeptide(L)'
;SKADLVEWRADWFEDVFDKEAVWIVLNMLRKIINDMPLIATFRTKKEGGAAKPCSLSSYKQWILWVIGNGQADLIDIEWSAGEETAAELIQAAHAAGVKVIMSNHDFEKTPSDDVMTDRLMSMALSGADIGKIAVMPHSGEDTARLLQVTARMSRKLACPLITMAMGS
;
A
#
# COMPACT_ATOMS: atom_id res chain seq x y z
N SER A 1 7.47 -22.80 -3.45
CA SER A 1 7.21 -21.98 -2.27
C SER A 1 5.70 -21.85 -2.11
N LYS A 2 5.21 -21.96 -0.89
CA LYS A 2 3.79 -21.68 -0.63
C LYS A 2 3.70 -20.21 -0.26
N ALA A 3 3.24 -19.38 -1.20
CA ALA A 3 2.83 -18.01 -0.92
C ALA A 3 1.38 -18.02 -0.44
N ASP A 4 1.04 -17.15 0.50
CA ASP A 4 -0.33 -16.96 1.00
C ASP A 4 -1.07 -15.84 0.25
N LEU A 5 -0.31 -14.95 -0.41
CA LEU A 5 -0.79 -13.86 -1.24
C LEU A 5 0.29 -13.44 -2.26
N VAL A 6 -0.12 -12.69 -3.28
CA VAL A 6 0.77 -12.13 -4.32
C VAL A 6 0.60 -10.62 -4.36
N GLU A 7 1.69 -9.88 -4.43
CA GLU A 7 1.68 -8.44 -4.68
C GLU A 7 2.20 -8.16 -6.09
N TRP A 8 1.40 -7.50 -6.90
CA TRP A 8 1.83 -6.96 -8.19
C TRP A 8 2.27 -5.50 -8.03
N ARG A 9 3.56 -5.25 -8.23
CA ARG A 9 4.18 -3.92 -8.27
C ARG A 9 4.04 -3.34 -9.67
N ALA A 10 2.90 -2.72 -9.93
CA ALA A 10 2.55 -2.18 -11.25
C ALA A 10 3.49 -1.04 -11.69
N ASP A 11 4.12 -0.35 -10.76
CA ASP A 11 5.08 0.72 -11.05
C ASP A 11 6.35 0.24 -11.78
N TRP A 12 6.64 -1.06 -11.80
CA TRP A 12 7.70 -1.67 -12.61
C TRP A 12 7.26 -2.02 -14.04
N PHE A 13 5.98 -1.91 -14.32
CA PHE A 13 5.43 -2.20 -15.64
C PHE A 13 5.51 -0.95 -16.52
N GLU A 14 6.15 -1.06 -17.70
CA GLU A 14 6.43 0.08 -18.60
C GLU A 14 5.13 0.77 -19.04
N ASP A 15 4.12 -0.04 -19.41
CA ASP A 15 2.82 0.42 -19.91
C ASP A 15 1.77 0.58 -18.81
N VAL A 16 2.20 0.95 -17.60
CA VAL A 16 1.32 1.02 -16.40
C VAL A 16 0.12 1.96 -16.55
N PHE A 17 0.17 2.94 -17.44
CA PHE A 17 -0.95 3.85 -17.73
C PHE A 17 -1.78 3.44 -18.95
N ASP A 18 -1.38 2.40 -19.67
CA ASP A 18 -2.20 1.79 -20.72
C ASP A 18 -3.19 0.81 -20.05
N LYS A 19 -4.46 1.18 -20.07
CA LYS A 19 -5.52 0.42 -19.40
C LYS A 19 -5.68 -0.98 -19.99
N GLU A 20 -5.51 -1.15 -21.31
CA GLU A 20 -5.63 -2.44 -21.98
C GLU A 20 -4.46 -3.35 -21.57
N ALA A 21 -3.24 -2.83 -21.58
CA ALA A 21 -2.05 -3.56 -21.15
C ALA A 21 -2.15 -3.98 -19.67
N VAL A 22 -2.58 -3.08 -18.78
CA VAL A 22 -2.80 -3.37 -17.35
C VAL A 22 -3.88 -4.43 -17.17
N TRP A 23 -4.99 -4.35 -17.93
CA TRP A 23 -6.06 -5.35 -17.89
C TRP A 23 -5.58 -6.75 -18.28
N ILE A 24 -4.76 -6.85 -19.35
CA ILE A 24 -4.16 -8.11 -19.78
C ILE A 24 -3.32 -8.71 -18.66
N VAL A 25 -2.44 -7.92 -18.02
CA VAL A 25 -1.59 -8.39 -16.92
C VAL A 25 -2.42 -8.88 -15.73
N LEU A 26 -3.42 -8.11 -15.28
CA LEU A 26 -4.28 -8.49 -14.16
C LEU A 26 -5.03 -9.80 -14.44
N ASN A 27 -5.57 -9.97 -15.63
CA ASN A 27 -6.25 -11.21 -16.03
C ASN A 27 -5.30 -12.42 -16.12
N MET A 28 -4.08 -12.20 -16.60
CA MET A 28 -3.05 -13.25 -16.63
C MET A 28 -2.66 -13.65 -15.21
N LEU A 29 -2.43 -12.68 -14.33
CA LEU A 29 -2.12 -12.94 -12.92
C LEU A 29 -3.25 -13.75 -12.28
N ARG A 30 -4.49 -13.32 -12.40
CA ARG A 30 -5.65 -14.01 -11.84
C ARG A 30 -5.75 -15.46 -12.33
N LYS A 31 -5.52 -15.72 -13.62
CA LYS A 31 -5.51 -17.09 -14.18
C LYS A 31 -4.39 -17.97 -13.61
N ILE A 32 -3.23 -17.38 -13.29
CA ILE A 32 -2.08 -18.11 -12.74
C ILE A 32 -2.25 -18.40 -11.26
N ILE A 33 -2.69 -17.40 -10.48
CA ILE A 33 -2.77 -17.50 -9.03
C ILE A 33 -4.12 -18.06 -8.53
N ASN A 34 -5.11 -18.20 -9.41
CA ASN A 34 -6.47 -18.64 -9.10
C ASN A 34 -7.09 -17.82 -7.94
N ASP A 35 -7.48 -18.47 -6.85
CA ASP A 35 -8.12 -17.84 -5.68
C ASP A 35 -7.14 -17.21 -4.68
N MET A 36 -5.83 -17.22 -4.99
CA MET A 36 -4.84 -16.60 -4.11
C MET A 36 -5.03 -15.08 -4.09
N PRO A 37 -5.05 -14.43 -2.91
CA PRO A 37 -5.24 -12.98 -2.81
C PRO A 37 -4.19 -12.20 -3.62
N LEU A 38 -4.66 -11.22 -4.40
CA LEU A 38 -3.84 -10.33 -5.22
C LEU A 38 -3.90 -8.91 -4.67
N ILE A 39 -2.73 -8.39 -4.27
CA ILE A 39 -2.54 -6.96 -3.99
C ILE A 39 -2.11 -6.28 -5.28
N ALA A 40 -2.83 -5.23 -5.69
CA ALA A 40 -2.36 -4.34 -6.74
C ALA A 40 -1.74 -3.08 -6.11
N THR A 41 -0.48 -2.83 -6.40
CA THR A 41 0.29 -1.71 -5.86
C THR A 41 0.87 -0.87 -6.98
N PHE A 42 0.51 0.43 -7.01
CA PHE A 42 1.23 1.44 -7.77
C PHE A 42 2.04 2.28 -6.79
N ARG A 43 3.33 1.97 -6.65
CA ARG A 43 4.23 2.77 -5.80
C ARG A 43 4.68 4.01 -6.55
N THR A 44 4.39 5.20 -5.99
CA THR A 44 4.82 6.47 -6.61
C THR A 44 6.32 6.68 -6.45
N LYS A 45 6.90 7.50 -7.33
CA LYS A 45 8.31 7.88 -7.25
C LYS A 45 8.66 8.52 -5.91
N LYS A 46 7.72 9.24 -5.30
CA LYS A 46 7.87 9.91 -4.00
C LYS A 46 8.11 8.89 -2.87
N GLU A 47 7.51 7.71 -2.97
CA GLU A 47 7.66 6.62 -2.00
C GLU A 47 8.51 5.46 -2.54
N GLY A 48 9.50 5.77 -3.40
CA GLY A 48 10.51 4.82 -3.87
C GLY A 48 10.08 3.93 -5.02
N GLY A 49 9.00 4.26 -5.72
CA GLY A 49 8.53 3.52 -6.89
C GLY A 49 9.42 3.68 -8.12
N ALA A 50 9.29 2.73 -9.06
CA ALA A 50 10.07 2.66 -10.28
C ALA A 50 9.48 3.50 -11.42
N ALA A 51 8.15 3.69 -11.46
CA ALA A 51 7.49 4.44 -12.51
C ALA A 51 7.96 5.89 -12.62
N LYS A 52 7.79 6.48 -13.81
CA LYS A 52 7.98 7.92 -14.01
C LYS A 52 7.08 8.69 -13.04
N PRO A 53 7.50 9.90 -12.59
CA PRO A 53 6.64 10.73 -11.78
C PRO A 53 5.29 10.96 -12.45
N CYS A 54 4.22 10.79 -11.70
CA CYS A 54 2.86 11.02 -12.19
C CYS A 54 2.15 12.04 -11.30
N SER A 55 1.08 12.65 -11.83
CA SER A 55 0.23 13.53 -11.05
C SER A 55 -0.62 12.75 -10.05
N LEU A 56 -1.07 13.39 -8.98
CA LEU A 56 -2.04 12.82 -8.05
C LEU A 56 -3.32 12.37 -8.78
N SER A 57 -3.76 13.11 -9.77
CA SER A 57 -4.92 12.76 -10.60
C SER A 57 -4.69 11.45 -11.37
N SER A 58 -3.52 11.29 -12.00
CA SER A 58 -3.19 10.05 -12.73
C SER A 58 -3.09 8.84 -11.78
N TYR A 59 -2.49 9.02 -10.60
CA TYR A 59 -2.43 8.02 -9.55
C TYR A 59 -3.84 7.59 -9.12
N LYS A 60 -4.68 8.55 -8.77
CA LYS A 60 -6.07 8.31 -8.37
C LYS A 60 -6.87 7.59 -9.45
N GLN A 61 -6.78 8.04 -10.70
CA GLN A 61 -7.46 7.41 -11.83
C GLN A 61 -7.01 5.96 -12.03
N TRP A 62 -5.73 5.67 -11.88
CA TRP A 62 -5.20 4.32 -11.96
C TRP A 62 -5.80 3.42 -10.88
N ILE A 63 -5.79 3.86 -9.61
CA ILE A 63 -6.36 3.13 -8.48
C ILE A 63 -7.84 2.82 -8.72
N LEU A 64 -8.64 3.85 -9.07
CA LEU A 64 -10.07 3.68 -9.34
C LEU A 64 -10.35 2.71 -10.49
N TRP A 65 -9.52 2.78 -11.52
CA TRP A 65 -9.66 1.88 -12.67
C TRP A 65 -9.36 0.42 -12.28
N VAL A 66 -8.31 0.16 -11.51
CA VAL A 66 -7.97 -1.18 -11.02
C VAL A 66 -9.08 -1.74 -10.13
N ILE A 67 -9.59 -0.94 -9.20
CA ILE A 67 -10.73 -1.30 -8.34
C ILE A 67 -11.94 -1.73 -9.20
N GLY A 68 -12.29 -0.93 -10.20
CA GLY A 68 -13.44 -1.18 -11.06
C GLY A 68 -13.34 -2.43 -11.95
N ASN A 69 -12.13 -2.96 -12.15
CA ASN A 69 -11.93 -4.17 -12.97
C ASN A 69 -12.06 -5.50 -12.20
N GLY A 70 -12.14 -5.47 -10.86
CA GLY A 70 -12.49 -6.63 -10.03
C GLY A 70 -11.47 -7.77 -10.03
N GLN A 71 -10.21 -7.54 -10.44
CA GLN A 71 -9.17 -8.57 -10.46
C GLN A 71 -8.28 -8.56 -9.22
N ALA A 72 -8.20 -7.43 -8.52
CA ALA A 72 -7.45 -7.28 -7.29
C ALA A 72 -8.36 -7.51 -6.07
N ASP A 73 -7.86 -8.24 -5.08
CA ASP A 73 -8.55 -8.43 -3.80
C ASP A 73 -8.19 -7.31 -2.81
N LEU A 74 -6.97 -6.79 -2.93
CA LEU A 74 -6.49 -5.65 -2.13
C LEU A 74 -5.86 -4.59 -3.04
N ILE A 75 -5.97 -3.35 -2.62
CA ILE A 75 -5.31 -2.19 -3.25
C ILE A 75 -4.42 -1.48 -2.24
N ASP A 76 -3.19 -1.13 -2.64
CA ASP A 76 -2.30 -0.29 -1.82
C ASP A 76 -2.54 1.18 -2.16
N ILE A 77 -2.89 1.98 -1.14
CA ILE A 77 -3.11 3.42 -1.24
C ILE A 77 -2.07 4.13 -0.38
N GLU A 78 -1.29 5.01 -0.99
CA GLU A 78 -0.28 5.77 -0.25
C GLU A 78 -0.91 6.83 0.65
N TRP A 79 -0.53 6.84 1.93
CA TRP A 79 -0.95 7.88 2.89
C TRP A 79 -0.59 9.29 2.42
N SER A 80 0.51 9.42 1.67
CA SER A 80 0.97 10.67 1.09
C SER A 80 0.08 11.24 -0.02
N ALA A 81 -0.94 10.50 -0.48
CA ALA A 81 -1.96 11.00 -1.41
C ALA A 81 -2.88 12.08 -0.78
N GLY A 82 -2.85 12.18 0.54
CA GLY A 82 -3.67 13.13 1.31
C GLY A 82 -5.03 12.57 1.72
N GLU A 83 -5.58 13.15 2.78
CA GLU A 83 -6.78 12.63 3.47
C GLU A 83 -8.01 12.54 2.55
N GLU A 84 -8.30 13.61 1.80
CA GLU A 84 -9.46 13.67 0.90
C GLU A 84 -9.38 12.59 -0.20
N THR A 85 -8.22 12.48 -0.86
CA THR A 85 -8.00 11.46 -1.90
C THR A 85 -8.07 10.05 -1.32
N ALA A 86 -7.47 9.83 -0.17
CA ALA A 86 -7.49 8.53 0.48
C ALA A 86 -8.92 8.11 0.86
N ALA A 87 -9.72 9.02 1.45
CA ALA A 87 -11.11 8.76 1.83
C ALA A 87 -11.95 8.34 0.62
N GLU A 88 -11.83 9.05 -0.51
CA GLU A 88 -12.54 8.71 -1.75
C GLU A 88 -12.13 7.34 -2.29
N LEU A 89 -10.82 7.04 -2.32
CA LEU A 89 -10.31 5.77 -2.82
C LEU A 89 -10.72 4.59 -1.91
N ILE A 90 -10.69 4.77 -0.59
CA ILE A 90 -11.15 3.76 0.38
C ILE A 90 -12.64 3.48 0.18
N GLN A 91 -13.46 4.52 0.05
CA GLN A 91 -14.89 4.36 -0.20
C GLN A 91 -15.16 3.59 -1.49
N ALA A 92 -14.46 3.92 -2.58
CA ALA A 92 -14.59 3.24 -3.85
C ALA A 92 -14.17 1.76 -3.77
N ALA A 93 -13.06 1.47 -3.08
CA ALA A 93 -12.56 0.11 -2.88
C ALA A 93 -13.57 -0.74 -2.11
N HIS A 94 -14.07 -0.24 -0.98
CA HIS A 94 -15.05 -0.95 -0.16
C HIS A 94 -16.37 -1.18 -0.91
N ALA A 95 -16.83 -0.20 -1.70
CA ALA A 95 -18.03 -0.37 -2.52
C ALA A 95 -17.88 -1.46 -3.58
N ALA A 96 -16.65 -1.72 -4.04
CA ALA A 96 -16.32 -2.81 -4.98
C ALA A 96 -15.93 -4.13 -4.28
N GLY A 97 -15.93 -4.18 -2.95
CA GLY A 97 -15.53 -5.36 -2.18
C GLY A 97 -14.00 -5.58 -2.11
N VAL A 98 -13.21 -4.56 -2.50
CA VAL A 98 -11.74 -4.59 -2.48
C VAL A 98 -11.24 -4.07 -1.14
N LYS A 99 -10.29 -4.78 -0.51
CA LYS A 99 -9.66 -4.38 0.75
C LYS A 99 -8.57 -3.34 0.52
N VAL A 100 -8.32 -2.50 1.53
CA VAL A 100 -7.35 -1.41 1.43
C VAL A 100 -6.17 -1.61 2.37
N ILE A 101 -4.98 -1.63 1.80
CA ILE A 101 -3.73 -1.41 2.54
C ILE A 101 -3.39 0.07 2.40
N MET A 102 -3.38 0.82 3.51
CA MET A 102 -2.89 2.19 3.50
C MET A 102 -1.43 2.21 3.92
N SER A 103 -0.56 2.70 3.04
CA SER A 103 0.89 2.55 3.18
C SER A 103 1.62 3.89 3.24
N ASN A 104 2.77 3.88 3.93
CA ASN A 104 3.74 4.98 3.90
C ASN A 104 5.16 4.44 3.96
N HIS A 105 6.04 4.99 3.13
CA HIS A 105 7.45 4.59 3.02
C HIS A 105 8.35 5.80 3.25
N ASP A 106 9.24 5.68 4.23
CA ASP A 106 10.28 6.67 4.52
C ASP A 106 11.65 6.04 4.20
N PHE A 107 12.23 6.40 3.08
CA PHE A 107 13.52 5.89 2.61
C PHE A 107 14.72 6.63 3.21
N GLU A 108 14.47 7.69 3.97
CA GLU A 108 15.55 8.53 4.53
C GLU A 108 15.86 8.17 5.98
N LYS A 109 14.85 7.80 6.76
CA LYS A 109 15.03 7.60 8.21
C LYS A 109 13.92 6.74 8.84
N THR A 110 14.12 6.36 10.08
CA THR A 110 13.06 5.94 11.00
C THR A 110 12.53 7.16 11.74
N PRO A 111 11.28 7.58 11.51
CA PRO A 111 10.67 8.72 12.20
C PRO A 111 10.61 8.53 13.72
N SER A 112 10.25 9.57 14.46
CA SER A 112 9.98 9.45 15.90
C SER A 112 8.80 8.51 16.16
N ASP A 113 8.74 7.95 17.35
CA ASP A 113 7.67 7.05 17.79
C ASP A 113 6.28 7.69 17.67
N ASP A 114 6.19 8.99 18.00
CA ASP A 114 4.94 9.74 17.88
C ASP A 114 4.51 9.84 16.41
N VAL A 115 5.42 10.20 15.50
CA VAL A 115 5.11 10.30 14.06
C VAL A 115 4.67 8.94 13.49
N MET A 116 5.34 7.85 13.85
CA MET A 116 4.95 6.51 13.40
C MET A 116 3.57 6.12 13.97
N THR A 117 3.34 6.44 15.24
CA THR A 117 2.06 6.20 15.93
C THR A 117 0.92 6.98 15.27
N ASP A 118 1.12 8.26 15.01
CA ASP A 118 0.12 9.14 14.41
C ASP A 118 -0.22 8.71 12.98
N ARG A 119 0.79 8.32 12.18
CA ARG A 119 0.56 7.77 10.83
C ARG A 119 -0.30 6.50 10.88
N LEU A 120 0.05 5.52 11.72
CA LEU A 120 -0.73 4.28 11.86
C LEU A 120 -2.14 4.54 12.39
N MET A 121 -2.29 5.47 13.33
CA MET A 121 -3.60 5.87 13.84
C MET A 121 -4.44 6.53 12.74
N SER A 122 -3.87 7.47 11.99
CA SER A 122 -4.54 8.14 10.85
C SER A 122 -5.00 7.12 9.81
N MET A 123 -4.16 6.16 9.44
CA MET A 123 -4.51 5.09 8.50
C MET A 123 -5.72 4.28 8.97
N ALA A 124 -5.73 3.88 10.24
CA ALA A 124 -6.84 3.13 10.82
C ALA A 124 -8.14 3.96 10.90
N LEU A 125 -8.04 5.23 11.29
CA LEU A 125 -9.18 6.15 11.37
C LEU A 125 -9.77 6.50 10.00
N SER A 126 -8.95 6.47 8.94
CA SER A 126 -9.42 6.65 7.56
C SER A 126 -10.21 5.45 7.03
N GLY A 127 -10.26 4.34 7.77
CA GLY A 127 -10.99 3.13 7.39
C GLY A 127 -10.15 2.12 6.59
N ALA A 128 -8.83 2.23 6.59
CA ALA A 128 -7.97 1.21 5.98
C ALA A 128 -8.15 -0.16 6.66
N ASP A 129 -8.21 -1.22 5.87
CA ASP A 129 -8.28 -2.60 6.38
C ASP A 129 -6.92 -3.05 6.96
N ILE A 130 -5.81 -2.51 6.46
CA ILE A 130 -4.44 -2.78 6.92
C ILE A 130 -3.64 -1.49 6.91
N GLY A 131 -2.98 -1.16 8.03
CA GLY A 131 -2.01 -0.06 8.09
C GLY A 131 -0.59 -0.56 7.80
N LYS A 132 0.16 0.12 6.91
CA LYS A 132 1.51 -0.30 6.51
C LYS A 132 2.49 0.86 6.61
N ILE A 133 3.58 0.68 7.38
CA ILE A 133 4.72 1.60 7.37
C ILE A 133 6.03 0.87 7.08
N ALA A 134 6.84 1.45 6.22
CA ALA A 134 8.19 1.00 5.94
C ALA A 134 9.16 2.15 6.19
N VAL A 135 10.20 1.92 6.98
CA VAL A 135 11.14 2.96 7.42
C VAL A 135 12.58 2.53 7.19
N MET A 136 13.49 3.48 7.04
CA MET A 136 14.92 3.23 6.88
C MET A 136 15.62 3.38 8.23
N PRO A 137 16.04 2.28 8.88
CA PRO A 137 16.82 2.34 10.10
C PRO A 137 18.29 2.70 9.80
N HIS A 138 18.88 3.53 10.62
CA HIS A 138 20.31 3.82 10.61
C HIS A 138 21.05 3.13 11.78
N SER A 139 20.29 2.48 12.68
CA SER A 139 20.83 1.77 13.84
C SER A 139 19.91 0.63 14.28
N GLY A 140 20.43 -0.29 15.08
CA GLY A 140 19.62 -1.31 15.74
C GLY A 140 18.57 -0.70 16.70
N GLU A 141 18.83 0.48 17.25
CA GLU A 141 17.86 1.21 18.08
C GLU A 141 16.64 1.67 17.28
N ASP A 142 16.84 2.13 16.04
CA ASP A 142 15.72 2.48 15.14
C ASP A 142 14.82 1.27 14.86
N THR A 143 15.43 0.11 14.61
CA THR A 143 14.67 -1.13 14.41
C THR A 143 13.91 -1.54 15.68
N ALA A 144 14.54 -1.43 16.86
CA ALA A 144 13.89 -1.73 18.14
C ALA A 144 12.72 -0.78 18.42
N ARG A 145 12.85 0.51 18.12
CA ARG A 145 11.77 1.50 18.22
C ARG A 145 10.58 1.14 17.32
N LEU A 146 10.85 0.76 16.06
CA LEU A 146 9.79 0.31 15.15
C LEU A 146 9.04 -0.89 15.72
N LEU A 147 9.75 -1.89 16.28
CA LEU A 147 9.13 -3.06 16.89
C LEU A 147 8.30 -2.69 18.11
N GLN A 148 8.75 -1.75 18.95
CA GLN A 148 7.97 -1.26 20.11
C GLN A 148 6.69 -0.55 19.66
N VAL A 149 6.76 0.33 18.65
CA VAL A 149 5.59 1.00 18.08
C VAL A 149 4.62 -0.03 17.50
N THR A 150 5.13 -1.01 16.77
CA THR A 150 4.31 -2.09 16.19
C THR A 150 3.57 -2.85 17.27
N ALA A 151 4.27 -3.32 18.30
CA ALA A 151 3.69 -4.08 19.42
C ALA A 151 2.65 -3.27 20.21
N ARG A 152 2.85 -1.97 20.36
CA ARG A 152 1.91 -1.05 21.01
C ARG A 152 0.66 -0.83 20.15
N MET A 153 0.87 -0.54 18.87
CA MET A 153 -0.22 -0.19 17.97
C MET A 153 -1.06 -1.39 17.54
N SER A 154 -0.47 -2.58 17.38
CA SER A 154 -1.21 -3.81 17.10
C SER A 154 -2.20 -4.23 18.20
N ARG A 155 -1.99 -3.76 19.43
CA ARG A 155 -2.95 -3.95 20.55
C ARG A 155 -4.01 -2.86 20.62
N LYS A 156 -3.72 -1.69 20.05
CA LYS A 156 -4.58 -0.49 20.14
C LYS A 156 -5.52 -0.37 18.96
N LEU A 157 -5.08 -0.78 17.77
CA LEU A 157 -5.83 -0.69 16.53
C LEU A 157 -6.61 -1.98 16.25
N ALA A 158 -7.78 -1.85 15.65
CA ALA A 158 -8.59 -2.99 15.25
C ALA A 158 -8.11 -3.62 13.93
N CYS A 159 -7.37 -2.88 13.09
CA CYS A 159 -6.84 -3.39 11.84
C CYS A 159 -5.44 -4.00 12.01
N PRO A 160 -5.10 -5.05 11.23
CA PRO A 160 -3.75 -5.57 11.14
C PRO A 160 -2.73 -4.52 10.71
N LEU A 161 -1.48 -4.72 11.11
CA LEU A 161 -0.36 -3.84 10.75
C LEU A 161 0.72 -4.61 9.99
N ILE A 162 1.31 -3.93 9.01
CA ILE A 162 2.54 -4.35 8.33
C ILE A 162 3.60 -3.30 8.63
N THR A 163 4.70 -3.70 9.25
CA THR A 163 5.81 -2.78 9.54
C THR A 163 7.12 -3.36 9.05
N MET A 164 7.94 -2.54 8.42
CA MET A 164 9.23 -2.96 7.87
C MET A 164 10.33 -1.99 8.26
N ALA A 165 11.44 -2.55 8.78
CA ALA A 165 12.73 -1.88 8.79
C ALA A 165 13.44 -2.24 7.48
N MET A 166 13.56 -1.27 6.58
CA MET A 166 14.24 -1.45 5.30
C MET A 166 15.77 -1.38 5.50
N GLY A 167 16.52 -1.99 4.58
CA GLY A 167 17.98 -2.00 4.64
C GLY A 167 18.54 -3.42 4.78
N SER A 168 19.87 -3.49 4.77
CA SER A 168 20.64 -4.75 4.86
C SER A 168 21.06 -5.05 6.30
#